data_9b76f62bf327edbba704e919790950c7
#
_entry.id   9b76f62bf327edbba704e919790950c7
#
_cell.length_a   1.000
_cell.length_b   1.000
_cell.length_c   1.000
_cell.angle_alpha   90.00
_cell.angle_beta   90.00
_cell.angle_gamma   90.00
#
_symmetry.space_group_name_H-M   'P 1'
#
loop_
_entity.id
_entity.type
_entity.pdbx_description
1 polymer ?
#
loop_
_entity_poly.entity_id
_entity_poly.type
_entity_poly.pdbx_seq_one_letter_code
_entity_poly.pdbx_strand_id
1 'polypeptide(L)'
;MNESWMKKWEEVKDILTSPVDIEAYFTSSEILDQKMEVMAIGNVSLPSGKVIVRDPLVYLNRDEKPYFTEVPKGNFPVTIAVVKMEEWGDRYAAVKVEFTKEKPVIYREALIGIEELEGVQKDDIFGFAVDAGLGCITDPEVVPYVDKFIEELDVENIYDDYFAELFAKSYHEDPRNQRDLGDWINWNIPGTDYHIPMFASGFGDGLYPVYFGYDAQGKISGVYIHFIDIEMALSEEGDEDDV
;
A
#
# COMPACT_ATOMS: atom_id res chain seq x y z
N MET A 1 -10.40 -16.51 13.45
CA MET A 1 -9.75 -15.64 14.47
C MET A 1 -10.23 -16.11 15.83
N ASN A 2 -9.34 -16.27 16.82
CA ASN A 2 -9.75 -16.75 18.13
C ASN A 2 -10.05 -15.60 19.11
N GLU A 3 -10.88 -15.88 20.13
CA GLU A 3 -11.29 -14.87 21.12
C GLU A 3 -10.12 -14.29 21.92
N SER A 4 -9.08 -15.10 22.17
CA SER A 4 -7.89 -14.67 22.90
C SER A 4 -7.10 -13.62 22.12
N TRP A 5 -6.93 -13.81 20.79
CA TRP A 5 -6.26 -12.86 19.93
C TRP A 5 -7.03 -11.52 19.85
N MET A 6 -8.36 -11.59 19.68
CA MET A 6 -9.20 -10.39 19.66
C MET A 6 -9.12 -9.58 20.97
N LYS A 7 -9.10 -10.29 22.10
CA LYS A 7 -8.94 -9.61 23.38
C LYS A 7 -7.59 -8.89 23.48
N LYS A 8 -6.52 -9.53 23.01
CA LYS A 8 -5.19 -8.92 23.01
C LYS A 8 -5.11 -7.73 22.05
N TRP A 9 -5.72 -7.87 20.87
CA TRP A 9 -5.84 -6.77 19.91
C TRP A 9 -6.52 -5.54 20.53
N GLU A 10 -7.63 -5.71 21.23
CA GLU A 10 -8.31 -4.60 21.93
C GLU A 10 -7.44 -3.90 22.97
N GLU A 11 -6.48 -4.61 23.57
CA GLU A 11 -5.52 -4.04 24.53
C GLU A 11 -4.41 -3.22 23.84
N VAL A 12 -4.00 -3.58 22.61
CA VAL A 12 -2.82 -3.00 21.92
C VAL A 12 -3.17 -2.13 20.71
N LYS A 13 -4.39 -2.15 20.20
CA LYS A 13 -4.79 -1.45 18.96
C LYS A 13 -4.50 0.06 18.94
N ASP A 14 -4.45 0.70 20.09
CA ASP A 14 -4.15 2.13 20.22
C ASP A 14 -2.64 2.39 20.44
N ILE A 15 -1.84 1.32 20.52
CA ILE A 15 -0.37 1.37 20.48
C ILE A 15 0.10 1.24 19.01
N LEU A 16 -0.50 0.31 18.28
CA LEU A 16 -0.21 0.03 16.84
C LEU A 16 -0.90 1.06 15.93
N THR A 17 -0.42 2.29 16.02
CA THR A 17 -0.95 3.42 15.23
C THR A 17 0.17 4.13 14.50
N SER A 18 -0.16 4.72 13.34
CA SER A 18 0.80 5.56 12.63
C SER A 18 1.31 6.70 13.51
N PRO A 19 2.61 6.95 13.54
CA PRO A 19 3.18 8.10 14.24
C PRO A 19 2.89 9.44 13.56
N VAL A 20 2.50 9.41 12.26
CA VAL A 20 2.28 10.60 11.43
C VAL A 20 0.83 10.68 10.95
N ASP A 21 0.36 11.89 10.62
CA ASP A 21 -0.89 12.11 9.89
C ASP A 21 -0.66 11.81 8.40
N ILE A 22 -0.95 10.57 7.98
CA ILE A 22 -0.74 10.14 6.59
C ILE A 22 -1.63 10.93 5.61
N GLU A 23 -2.81 11.43 6.03
CA GLU A 23 -3.66 12.26 5.17
C GLU A 23 -2.98 13.59 4.78
N ALA A 24 -2.06 14.08 5.60
CA ALA A 24 -1.26 15.26 5.27
C ALA A 24 -0.44 15.07 3.98
N TYR A 25 -0.01 13.85 3.68
CA TYR A 25 0.74 13.54 2.44
C TYR A 25 -0.11 13.71 1.18
N PHE A 26 -1.43 13.62 1.30
CA PHE A 26 -2.38 13.77 0.20
C PHE A 26 -3.02 15.16 0.12
N THR A 27 -2.85 15.98 1.15
CA THR A 27 -3.54 17.29 1.26
C THR A 27 -2.60 18.48 1.36
N SER A 28 -1.35 18.28 1.75
CA SER A 28 -0.33 19.32 1.80
C SER A 28 0.44 19.39 0.49
N SER A 29 0.82 20.59 0.08
CA SER A 29 1.71 20.80 -1.07
C SER A 29 3.18 20.62 -0.72
N GLU A 30 3.50 20.60 0.59
CA GLU A 30 4.86 20.54 1.11
C GLU A 30 4.87 19.97 2.53
N ILE A 31 5.85 19.13 2.85
CA ILE A 31 6.11 18.58 4.18
C ILE A 31 7.62 18.67 4.41
N LEU A 32 8.05 19.36 5.49
CA LEU A 32 9.46 19.58 5.85
C LEU A 32 10.32 20.03 4.66
N ASP A 33 9.86 21.07 3.96
CA ASP A 33 10.48 21.64 2.77
C ASP A 33 10.56 20.69 1.54
N GLN A 34 9.98 19.49 1.63
CA GLN A 34 9.85 18.57 0.50
C GLN A 34 8.52 18.79 -0.20
N LYS A 35 8.54 19.03 -1.51
CA LYS A 35 7.34 19.24 -2.32
C LYS A 35 6.56 17.93 -2.42
N MET A 36 5.25 18.01 -2.23
CA MET A 36 4.33 16.90 -2.38
C MET A 36 3.49 17.04 -3.65
N GLU A 37 3.31 15.94 -4.36
CA GLU A 37 2.35 15.82 -5.46
C GLU A 37 1.45 14.61 -5.26
N VAL A 38 0.26 14.66 -5.83
CA VAL A 38 -0.74 13.59 -5.68
C VAL A 38 -1.21 13.16 -7.05
N MET A 39 -1.28 11.86 -7.30
CA MET A 39 -1.79 11.31 -8.55
C MET A 39 -2.79 10.18 -8.32
N ALA A 40 -3.89 10.21 -9.06
CA ALA A 40 -4.86 9.12 -9.08
C ALA A 40 -4.40 8.06 -10.09
N ILE A 41 -4.38 6.81 -9.66
CA ILE A 41 -3.92 5.68 -10.50
C ILE A 41 -5.06 4.72 -10.90
N GLY A 42 -6.31 5.11 -10.68
CA GLY A 42 -7.49 4.32 -11.00
C GLY A 42 -8.21 3.78 -9.77
N ASN A 43 -8.76 2.58 -9.85
CA ASN A 43 -9.54 1.98 -8.77
C ASN A 43 -9.01 0.59 -8.41
N VAL A 44 -9.27 0.17 -7.18
CA VAL A 44 -9.15 -1.22 -6.72
C VAL A 44 -10.51 -1.87 -6.63
N SER A 45 -10.62 -3.15 -7.01
CA SER A 45 -11.84 -3.95 -6.87
C SER A 45 -11.81 -4.75 -5.56
N LEU A 46 -12.79 -4.50 -4.69
CA LEU A 46 -12.93 -5.16 -3.37
C LEU A 46 -14.32 -5.82 -3.25
N PRO A 47 -14.59 -6.91 -4.01
CA PRO A 47 -15.92 -7.54 -4.04
C PRO A 47 -16.31 -8.22 -2.72
N SER A 48 -15.37 -8.75 -1.96
CA SER A 48 -15.67 -9.37 -0.66
C SER A 48 -15.70 -8.36 0.51
N GLY A 49 -15.11 -7.18 0.33
CA GLY A 49 -14.91 -6.21 1.40
C GLY A 49 -13.75 -6.60 2.33
N LYS A 50 -12.78 -7.34 1.82
CA LYS A 50 -11.53 -7.66 2.49
C LYS A 50 -10.35 -7.16 1.66
N VAL A 51 -9.25 -6.85 2.33
CA VAL A 51 -8.07 -6.26 1.70
C VAL A 51 -6.85 -7.16 1.91
N ILE A 52 -6.11 -7.36 0.83
CA ILE A 52 -4.75 -7.91 0.81
C ILE A 52 -3.84 -6.82 0.26
N VAL A 53 -2.72 -6.55 0.93
CA VAL A 53 -1.60 -5.76 0.41
C VAL A 53 -0.38 -6.66 0.42
N ARG A 54 0.23 -6.87 -0.76
CA ARG A 54 1.42 -7.73 -0.93
C ARG A 54 2.29 -7.24 -2.07
N ASP A 55 3.51 -7.73 -2.12
CA ASP A 55 4.30 -7.72 -3.34
C ASP A 55 3.65 -8.67 -4.37
N PRO A 56 3.20 -8.16 -5.53
CA PRO A 56 2.44 -8.95 -6.50
C PRO A 56 3.26 -10.05 -7.18
N LEU A 57 4.58 -9.94 -7.18
CA LEU A 57 5.48 -10.84 -7.90
C LEU A 57 6.01 -11.97 -7.02
N VAL A 58 6.06 -11.77 -5.70
CA VAL A 58 6.71 -12.70 -4.77
C VAL A 58 5.71 -13.32 -3.79
N TYR A 59 4.81 -12.52 -3.22
CA TYR A 59 3.99 -12.96 -2.09
C TYR A 59 2.50 -13.08 -2.41
N LEU A 60 2.02 -12.61 -3.57
CA LEU A 60 0.60 -12.72 -3.89
C LEU A 60 0.26 -14.12 -4.42
N ASN A 61 -0.53 -14.87 -3.67
CA ASN A 61 -1.04 -16.18 -4.04
C ASN A 61 -2.38 -16.46 -3.35
N ARG A 62 -3.08 -17.55 -3.75
CA ARG A 62 -4.42 -17.93 -3.25
C ARG A 62 -4.48 -18.26 -1.76
N ASP A 63 -3.35 -18.54 -1.12
CA ASP A 63 -3.28 -18.91 0.29
C ASP A 63 -3.05 -17.67 1.19
N GLU A 64 -2.82 -16.51 0.56
CA GLU A 64 -2.63 -15.27 1.29
C GLU A 64 -3.88 -14.86 2.05
N LYS A 65 -3.68 -14.53 3.33
CA LYS A 65 -4.76 -14.12 4.21
C LYS A 65 -4.99 -12.61 4.08
N PRO A 66 -6.27 -12.20 3.95
CA PRO A 66 -6.60 -10.79 4.02
C PRO A 66 -6.43 -10.26 5.44
N TYR A 67 -6.32 -8.96 5.56
CA TYR A 67 -6.48 -8.29 6.84
C TYR A 67 -7.83 -8.64 7.46
N PHE A 68 -7.86 -8.76 8.80
CA PHE A 68 -9.07 -9.19 9.52
C PHE A 68 -10.18 -8.12 9.50
N THR A 69 -9.79 -6.86 9.34
CA THR A 69 -10.72 -5.72 9.31
C THR A 69 -11.48 -5.70 7.99
N GLU A 70 -12.82 -5.71 8.07
CA GLU A 70 -13.68 -5.62 6.89
C GLU A 70 -13.87 -4.15 6.45
N VAL A 71 -13.93 -3.95 5.13
CA VAL A 71 -14.11 -2.65 4.49
C VAL A 71 -15.38 -2.66 3.62
N PRO A 72 -15.84 -1.51 3.12
CA PRO A 72 -16.94 -1.48 2.15
C PRO A 72 -16.62 -2.29 0.90
N LYS A 73 -17.65 -2.94 0.33
CA LYS A 73 -17.55 -3.70 -0.94
C LYS A 73 -17.71 -2.75 -2.12
N GLY A 74 -16.93 -2.95 -3.18
CA GLY A 74 -17.07 -2.17 -4.41
C GLY A 74 -15.74 -1.87 -5.09
N ASN A 75 -15.75 -0.83 -5.93
CA ASN A 75 -14.56 -0.28 -6.57
C ASN A 75 -14.25 1.07 -5.94
N PHE A 76 -13.01 1.27 -5.49
CA PHE A 76 -12.62 2.46 -4.75
C PHE A 76 -11.40 3.13 -5.38
N PRO A 77 -11.36 4.48 -5.43
CA PRO A 77 -10.25 5.21 -6.01
C PRO A 77 -8.96 4.99 -5.21
N VAL A 78 -7.87 4.86 -5.97
CA VAL A 78 -6.51 4.71 -5.45
C VAL A 78 -5.69 5.92 -5.86
N THR A 79 -4.99 6.48 -4.88
CA THR A 79 -4.19 7.68 -5.03
C THR A 79 -2.80 7.45 -4.43
N ILE A 80 -1.77 7.96 -5.11
CA ILE A 80 -0.38 7.94 -4.62
C ILE A 80 0.02 9.35 -4.22
N ALA A 81 0.63 9.49 -3.05
CA ALA A 81 1.35 10.68 -2.63
C ALA A 81 2.82 10.55 -3.00
N VAL A 82 3.33 11.50 -3.76
CA VAL A 82 4.70 11.53 -4.26
C VAL A 82 5.46 12.62 -3.54
N VAL A 83 6.57 12.27 -2.93
CA VAL A 83 7.52 13.23 -2.37
C VAL A 83 8.63 13.50 -3.38
N LYS A 84 8.96 14.79 -3.57
CA LYS A 84 10.05 15.25 -4.45
C LYS A 84 11.30 15.46 -3.59
N MET A 85 12.18 14.50 -3.60
CA MET A 85 13.41 14.52 -2.82
C MET A 85 14.59 14.95 -3.71
N GLU A 86 15.42 15.89 -3.25
CA GLU A 86 16.51 16.43 -4.08
C GLU A 86 17.54 15.35 -4.43
N GLU A 87 17.90 14.52 -3.45
CA GLU A 87 18.92 13.48 -3.63
C GLU A 87 18.39 12.23 -4.35
N TRP A 88 17.19 11.79 -3.99
CA TRP A 88 16.63 10.51 -4.47
C TRP A 88 15.58 10.66 -5.58
N GLY A 89 15.25 11.90 -5.97
CA GLY A 89 14.22 12.19 -6.98
C GLY A 89 12.80 11.90 -6.47
N ASP A 90 11.89 11.65 -7.40
CA ASP A 90 10.49 11.36 -7.09
C ASP A 90 10.36 9.99 -6.43
N ARG A 91 9.67 9.94 -5.27
CA ARG A 91 9.40 8.69 -4.54
C ARG A 91 7.94 8.63 -4.11
N TYR A 92 7.37 7.43 -4.14
CA TYR A 92 6.03 7.17 -3.63
C TYR A 92 6.09 7.06 -2.10
N ALA A 93 5.61 8.09 -1.42
CA ALA A 93 5.68 8.15 0.05
C ALA A 93 4.51 7.42 0.71
N ALA A 94 3.33 7.46 0.08
CA ALA A 94 2.16 6.75 0.59
C ALA A 94 1.17 6.42 -0.54
N VAL A 95 0.35 5.38 -0.32
CA VAL A 95 -0.78 5.03 -1.19
C VAL A 95 -2.05 5.00 -0.36
N LYS A 96 -3.14 5.55 -0.91
CA LYS A 96 -4.46 5.60 -0.27
C LYS A 96 -5.53 4.95 -1.14
N VAL A 97 -6.34 4.08 -0.53
CA VAL A 97 -7.67 3.70 -1.04
C VAL A 97 -8.71 4.48 -0.26
N GLU A 98 -9.51 5.28 -0.93
CA GLU A 98 -10.50 6.13 -0.29
C GLU A 98 -11.89 5.49 -0.32
N PHE A 99 -12.48 5.23 0.86
CA PHE A 99 -13.83 4.69 0.98
C PHE A 99 -14.88 5.79 1.19
N THR A 100 -14.50 6.86 1.87
CA THR A 100 -15.37 8.02 2.15
C THR A 100 -14.56 9.31 2.07
N LYS A 101 -15.25 10.46 2.03
CA LYS A 101 -14.63 11.79 2.09
C LYS A 101 -14.36 12.27 3.52
N GLU A 102 -14.77 11.48 4.52
CA GLU A 102 -14.51 11.81 5.92
C GLU A 102 -13.03 11.60 6.23
N LYS A 103 -12.41 12.60 6.84
CA LYS A 103 -11.00 12.53 7.20
C LYS A 103 -10.77 11.56 8.35
N PRO A 104 -9.73 10.73 8.28
CA PRO A 104 -9.33 9.91 9.41
C PRO A 104 -8.80 10.79 10.56
N VAL A 105 -9.05 10.35 11.79
CA VAL A 105 -8.51 10.94 13.03
C VAL A 105 -7.54 10.00 13.74
N ILE A 106 -7.49 8.73 13.32
CA ILE A 106 -6.55 7.73 13.81
C ILE A 106 -6.29 6.70 12.70
N TYR A 107 -5.06 6.21 12.63
CA TYR A 107 -4.62 5.17 11.71
C TYR A 107 -4.16 3.97 12.53
N ARG A 108 -4.88 2.85 12.49
CA ARG A 108 -4.50 1.61 13.16
C ARG A 108 -3.91 0.64 12.17
N GLU A 109 -2.85 -0.03 12.58
CA GLU A 109 -2.17 -0.98 11.71
C GLU A 109 -3.09 -2.13 11.28
N ALA A 110 -2.95 -2.52 10.02
CA ALA A 110 -3.71 -3.61 9.41
C ALA A 110 -3.05 -4.95 9.73
N LEU A 111 -3.77 -5.81 10.44
CA LEU A 111 -3.32 -7.15 10.84
C LEU A 111 -4.17 -8.24 10.20
N ILE A 112 -3.60 -9.45 10.02
CA ILE A 112 -4.31 -10.62 9.47
C ILE A 112 -4.97 -11.49 10.56
N GLY A 113 -4.70 -11.19 11.84
CA GLY A 113 -5.34 -11.86 12.98
C GLY A 113 -4.63 -13.12 13.48
N ILE A 114 -3.33 -13.24 13.20
CA ILE A 114 -2.47 -14.35 13.67
C ILE A 114 -1.13 -13.85 14.25
N GLU A 115 -0.89 -12.56 14.22
CA GLU A 115 0.34 -11.92 14.70
C GLU A 115 0.52 -12.17 16.21
N GLU A 116 1.78 -12.23 16.66
CA GLU A 116 2.10 -12.27 18.08
C GLU A 116 1.99 -10.86 18.65
N LEU A 117 1.03 -10.65 19.54
CA LEU A 117 0.73 -9.33 20.11
C LEU A 117 1.25 -9.17 21.55
N GLU A 118 1.97 -10.17 22.09
CA GLU A 118 2.52 -10.07 23.43
C GLU A 118 3.78 -9.20 23.43
N GLY A 119 3.82 -8.20 24.28
CA GLY A 119 4.98 -7.31 24.42
C GLY A 119 5.15 -6.26 23.32
N VAL A 120 4.16 -6.09 22.45
CA VAL A 120 4.16 -5.08 21.37
C VAL A 120 4.42 -3.69 21.93
N GLN A 121 5.31 -2.94 21.27
CA GLN A 121 5.69 -1.56 21.57
C GLN A 121 5.09 -0.60 20.53
N LYS A 122 5.14 0.70 20.84
CA LYS A 122 4.54 1.75 19.99
C LYS A 122 5.14 1.82 18.58
N ASP A 123 6.42 1.51 18.45
CA ASP A 123 7.16 1.63 17.17
C ASP A 123 7.29 0.28 16.43
N ASP A 124 6.66 -0.78 16.96
CA ASP A 124 6.59 -2.06 16.28
C ASP A 124 5.66 -1.96 15.07
N ILE A 125 6.06 -2.60 13.97
CA ILE A 125 5.26 -2.75 12.77
C ILE A 125 5.21 -4.22 12.34
N PHE A 126 4.04 -4.67 11.85
CA PHE A 126 3.87 -5.99 11.24
C PHE A 126 3.97 -5.91 9.72
N GLY A 127 3.38 -4.88 9.12
CA GLY A 127 3.54 -4.51 7.72
C GLY A 127 3.33 -5.62 6.69
N PHE A 128 3.74 -5.36 5.46
CA PHE A 128 3.92 -6.36 4.41
C PHE A 128 5.33 -6.28 3.83
N ALA A 129 5.89 -7.45 3.50
CA ALA A 129 7.21 -7.53 2.89
C ALA A 129 7.17 -7.20 1.39
N VAL A 130 8.19 -6.50 0.93
CA VAL A 130 8.46 -6.23 -0.48
C VAL A 130 9.87 -6.75 -0.81
N ASP A 131 9.98 -7.53 -1.88
CA ASP A 131 11.21 -8.19 -2.34
C ASP A 131 11.44 -8.02 -3.87
N ALA A 132 10.47 -7.44 -4.58
CA ALA A 132 10.57 -7.08 -5.98
C ALA A 132 10.30 -5.58 -6.24
N GLY A 133 10.42 -4.75 -5.21
CA GLY A 133 10.25 -3.30 -5.31
C GLY A 133 8.83 -2.84 -5.63
N LEU A 134 7.82 -3.71 -5.54
CA LEU A 134 6.43 -3.42 -5.88
C LEU A 134 5.47 -3.74 -4.74
N GLY A 135 4.40 -2.96 -4.65
CA GLY A 135 3.22 -3.28 -3.85
C GLY A 135 1.97 -3.37 -4.73
N CYS A 136 0.99 -4.14 -4.29
CA CYS A 136 -0.36 -4.14 -4.86
C CYS A 136 -1.42 -4.17 -3.78
N ILE A 137 -2.63 -3.76 -4.15
CA ILE A 137 -3.82 -3.88 -3.30
C ILE A 137 -4.84 -4.73 -4.05
N THR A 138 -5.40 -5.74 -3.38
CA THR A 138 -6.40 -6.63 -3.98
C THR A 138 -7.36 -7.18 -2.93
N ASP A 139 -8.27 -8.02 -3.38
CA ASP A 139 -9.28 -8.72 -2.59
C ASP A 139 -9.08 -10.24 -2.71
N PRO A 140 -9.26 -11.03 -1.64
CA PRO A 140 -9.08 -12.48 -1.70
C PRO A 140 -9.99 -13.19 -2.73
N GLU A 141 -11.16 -12.63 -3.08
CA GLU A 141 -11.99 -13.16 -4.16
C GLU A 141 -11.44 -12.87 -5.56
N VAL A 142 -10.51 -11.92 -5.68
CA VAL A 142 -9.86 -11.54 -6.95
C VAL A 142 -8.62 -12.40 -7.22
N VAL A 143 -7.88 -12.81 -6.19
CA VAL A 143 -6.63 -13.58 -6.31
C VAL A 143 -6.75 -14.84 -7.17
N PRO A 144 -7.83 -15.67 -7.09
CA PRO A 144 -7.98 -16.83 -7.95
C PRO A 144 -8.00 -16.51 -9.46
N TYR A 145 -8.40 -15.31 -9.85
CA TYR A 145 -8.37 -14.87 -11.26
C TYR A 145 -6.94 -14.49 -11.68
N VAL A 146 -6.16 -13.96 -10.75
CA VAL A 146 -4.71 -13.69 -10.96
C VAL A 146 -3.98 -14.99 -11.20
N ASP A 147 -4.14 -15.97 -10.28
CA ASP A 147 -3.49 -17.27 -10.38
C ASP A 147 -3.84 -17.97 -11.68
N LYS A 148 -5.15 -18.01 -12.01
CA LYS A 148 -5.61 -18.61 -13.26
C LYS A 148 -4.99 -17.95 -14.48
N PHE A 149 -4.93 -16.60 -14.51
CA PHE A 149 -4.34 -15.88 -15.62
C PHE A 149 -2.85 -16.20 -15.76
N ILE A 150 -2.10 -16.25 -14.66
CA ILE A 150 -0.66 -16.56 -14.66
C ILE A 150 -0.44 -18.02 -15.11
N GLU A 151 -1.25 -18.97 -14.63
CA GLU A 151 -1.20 -20.37 -15.05
C GLU A 151 -1.46 -20.55 -16.56
N GLU A 152 -2.40 -19.78 -17.13
CA GLU A 152 -2.75 -19.83 -18.57
C GLU A 152 -1.71 -19.14 -19.46
N LEU A 153 -0.94 -18.19 -18.91
CA LEU A 153 0.08 -17.46 -19.68
C LEU A 153 1.31 -18.35 -19.98
N ASP A 154 1.61 -19.33 -19.13
CA ASP A 154 2.72 -20.29 -19.27
C ASP A 154 4.08 -19.61 -19.57
N VAL A 155 4.42 -18.58 -18.77
CA VAL A 155 5.65 -17.80 -18.89
C VAL A 155 6.63 -18.13 -17.76
N GLU A 156 7.94 -17.94 -18.00
CA GLU A 156 8.97 -18.19 -16.99
C GLU A 156 9.06 -17.03 -15.98
N ASN A 157 8.92 -15.78 -16.43
CA ASN A 157 8.97 -14.59 -15.61
C ASN A 157 7.80 -13.68 -15.95
N ILE A 158 6.82 -13.65 -15.06
CA ILE A 158 5.58 -12.86 -15.28
C ILE A 158 5.84 -11.36 -15.41
N TYR A 159 6.88 -10.83 -14.75
CA TYR A 159 7.22 -9.42 -14.89
C TYR A 159 7.79 -9.13 -16.28
N ASP A 160 8.86 -9.81 -16.66
CA ASP A 160 9.55 -9.55 -17.93
C ASP A 160 8.69 -9.90 -19.15
N ASP A 161 7.91 -10.98 -19.05
CA ASP A 161 7.13 -11.51 -20.18
C ASP A 161 5.75 -10.84 -20.32
N TYR A 162 5.26 -10.12 -19.28
CA TYR A 162 3.93 -9.52 -19.32
C TYR A 162 3.85 -8.13 -18.68
N PHE A 163 4.18 -7.98 -17.40
CA PHE A 163 3.95 -6.72 -16.68
C PHE A 163 4.85 -5.58 -17.14
N ALA A 164 6.09 -5.85 -17.53
CA ALA A 164 7.04 -4.83 -17.96
C ALA A 164 6.50 -3.96 -19.12
N GLU A 165 5.78 -4.58 -20.09
CA GLU A 165 5.14 -3.84 -21.17
C GLU A 165 4.02 -2.91 -20.68
N LEU A 166 3.24 -3.36 -19.68
CA LEU A 166 2.17 -2.56 -19.09
C LEU A 166 2.72 -1.38 -18.28
N PHE A 167 3.79 -1.57 -17.53
CA PHE A 167 4.47 -0.48 -16.83
C PHE A 167 5.08 0.53 -17.78
N ALA A 168 5.78 0.07 -18.84
CA ALA A 168 6.33 0.93 -19.89
C ALA A 168 5.22 1.73 -20.61
N LYS A 169 4.07 1.09 -20.86
CA LYS A 169 2.90 1.77 -21.45
C LYS A 169 2.37 2.85 -20.50
N SER A 170 2.22 2.56 -19.20
CA SER A 170 1.80 3.54 -18.19
C SER A 170 2.72 4.77 -18.21
N TYR A 171 4.04 4.57 -18.25
CA TYR A 171 5.01 5.65 -18.35
C TYR A 171 4.85 6.47 -19.65
N HIS A 172 4.62 5.82 -20.79
CA HIS A 172 4.40 6.52 -22.05
C HIS A 172 3.11 7.34 -22.07
N GLU A 173 2.07 6.89 -21.37
CA GLU A 173 0.78 7.59 -21.32
C GLU A 173 0.82 8.76 -20.33
N ASP A 174 1.48 8.61 -19.18
CA ASP A 174 1.68 9.67 -18.19
C ASP A 174 3.05 9.54 -17.47
N PRO A 175 4.13 10.15 -18.03
CA PRO A 175 5.47 10.04 -17.44
C PRO A 175 5.67 10.85 -16.15
N ARG A 176 4.66 11.62 -15.71
CA ARG A 176 4.79 12.44 -14.50
C ARG A 176 4.93 11.54 -13.27
N ASN A 177 5.90 11.87 -12.42
CA ASN A 177 6.13 11.18 -11.16
C ASN A 177 6.42 9.67 -11.34
N GLN A 178 7.00 9.30 -12.46
CA GLN A 178 7.44 7.94 -12.75
C GLN A 178 8.89 7.94 -13.21
N ARG A 179 9.65 6.93 -12.82
CA ARG A 179 10.96 6.64 -13.40
C ARG A 179 10.78 6.02 -14.79
N ASP A 180 11.83 6.01 -15.57
CA ASP A 180 11.89 5.30 -16.84
C ASP A 180 11.45 3.83 -16.65
N LEU A 181 10.67 3.31 -17.59
CA LEU A 181 10.04 1.99 -17.60
C LEU A 181 8.74 1.87 -16.78
N GLY A 182 8.37 2.88 -16.01
CA GLY A 182 7.10 2.96 -15.29
C GLY A 182 7.18 2.48 -13.85
N ASP A 183 6.41 3.15 -13.00
CA ASP A 183 6.36 2.88 -11.56
C ASP A 183 4.98 2.46 -11.06
N TRP A 184 3.95 2.51 -11.91
CA TRP A 184 2.61 2.06 -11.55
C TRP A 184 1.80 1.59 -12.74
N ILE A 185 0.85 0.69 -12.48
CA ILE A 185 -0.23 0.30 -13.38
C ILE A 185 -1.53 0.13 -12.59
N ASN A 186 -2.67 0.32 -13.24
CA ASN A 186 -3.94 -0.17 -12.75
C ASN A 186 -4.36 -1.36 -13.62
N TRP A 187 -3.89 -2.54 -13.25
CA TRP A 187 -4.08 -3.74 -14.05
C TRP A 187 -5.53 -4.21 -14.00
N ASN A 188 -6.19 -4.21 -15.16
CA ASN A 188 -7.44 -4.92 -15.34
C ASN A 188 -7.13 -6.37 -15.72
N ILE A 189 -7.57 -7.33 -14.90
CA ILE A 189 -7.34 -8.75 -15.17
C ILE A 189 -8.12 -9.13 -16.43
N PRO A 190 -7.46 -9.67 -17.48
CA PRO A 190 -8.10 -10.00 -18.73
C PRO A 190 -9.32 -10.92 -18.56
N GLY A 191 -10.43 -10.55 -19.22
CA GLY A 191 -11.70 -11.29 -19.14
C GLY A 191 -12.51 -11.07 -17.86
N THR A 192 -12.16 -10.10 -17.05
CA THR A 192 -12.88 -9.68 -15.84
C THR A 192 -13.08 -8.17 -15.80
N ASP A 193 -13.89 -7.70 -14.84
CA ASP A 193 -14.03 -6.27 -14.48
C ASP A 193 -13.18 -5.92 -13.23
N TYR A 194 -12.27 -6.79 -12.80
CA TYR A 194 -11.44 -6.57 -11.64
C TYR A 194 -10.18 -5.78 -11.95
N HIS A 195 -9.88 -4.84 -11.08
CA HIS A 195 -8.70 -3.98 -11.15
C HIS A 195 -7.81 -4.19 -9.92
N ILE A 196 -6.51 -4.36 -10.18
CA ILE A 196 -5.45 -4.44 -9.19
C ILE A 196 -4.45 -3.31 -9.45
N PRO A 197 -4.40 -2.27 -8.63
CA PRO A 197 -3.34 -1.28 -8.70
C PRO A 197 -2.03 -1.91 -8.21
N MET A 198 -0.97 -1.74 -9.00
CA MET A 198 0.40 -2.12 -8.67
C MET A 198 1.28 -0.88 -8.77
N PHE A 199 2.21 -0.71 -7.85
CA PHE A 199 3.01 0.52 -7.72
C PHE A 199 4.35 0.24 -7.06
N ALA A 200 5.36 1.05 -7.39
CA ALA A 200 6.67 1.00 -6.75
C ALA A 200 6.56 1.31 -5.25
N SER A 201 7.39 0.68 -4.44
CA SER A 201 7.41 0.76 -2.98
C SER A 201 8.50 1.72 -2.49
N GLY A 202 8.23 3.02 -2.39
CA GLY A 202 9.14 3.98 -1.77
C GLY A 202 10.60 3.85 -2.19
N PHE A 203 11.43 3.28 -1.33
CA PHE A 203 12.85 3.02 -1.59
C PHE A 203 13.16 1.59 -2.11
N GLY A 204 12.15 0.78 -2.40
CA GLY A 204 12.32 -0.58 -2.93
C GLY A 204 11.98 -1.66 -1.91
N ASP A 205 12.86 -2.65 -1.74
CA ASP A 205 12.62 -3.77 -0.85
C ASP A 205 12.58 -3.34 0.62
N GLY A 206 11.75 -4.01 1.41
CA GLY A 206 11.56 -3.66 2.81
C GLY A 206 10.29 -4.21 3.44
N LEU A 207 10.02 -3.77 4.66
CA LEU A 207 8.78 -4.04 5.38
C LEU A 207 8.02 -2.72 5.56
N TYR A 208 6.82 -2.64 5.02
CA TYR A 208 6.05 -1.41 4.99
C TYR A 208 4.71 -1.55 5.73
N PRO A 209 4.38 -0.63 6.65
CA PRO A 209 3.13 -0.69 7.38
C PRO A 209 1.93 -0.33 6.50
N VAL A 210 0.82 -0.98 6.78
CA VAL A 210 -0.49 -0.69 6.22
C VAL A 210 -1.42 -0.30 7.35
N TYR A 211 -2.21 0.73 7.15
CA TYR A 211 -3.13 1.24 8.16
C TYR A 211 -4.56 1.33 7.65
N PHE A 212 -5.52 1.08 8.54
CA PHE A 212 -6.90 1.51 8.36
C PHE A 212 -7.08 2.87 9.02
N GLY A 213 -7.50 3.88 8.23
CA GLY A 213 -7.88 5.19 8.75
C GLY A 213 -9.32 5.17 9.27
N TYR A 214 -9.54 5.68 10.47
CA TYR A 214 -10.87 5.77 11.09
C TYR A 214 -11.25 7.24 11.29
N ASP A 215 -12.49 7.58 10.90
CA ASP A 215 -13.06 8.91 11.11
C ASP A 215 -13.43 9.16 12.58
N ALA A 216 -13.92 10.37 12.87
CA ALA A 216 -14.34 10.76 14.24
C ALA A 216 -15.53 9.95 14.78
N GLN A 217 -16.24 9.21 13.93
CA GLN A 217 -17.32 8.30 14.29
C GLN A 217 -16.85 6.85 14.44
N GLY A 218 -15.55 6.59 14.25
CA GLY A 218 -14.96 5.26 14.31
C GLY A 218 -15.25 4.37 13.10
N LYS A 219 -15.68 4.96 11.96
CA LYS A 219 -15.85 4.25 10.70
C LYS A 219 -14.57 4.31 9.87
N ILE A 220 -14.31 3.26 9.10
CA ILE A 220 -13.16 3.20 8.22
C ILE A 220 -13.37 4.17 7.06
N SER A 221 -12.45 5.14 6.91
CA SER A 221 -12.44 6.12 5.84
C SER A 221 -11.57 5.69 4.64
N GLY A 222 -10.55 4.87 4.88
CA GLY A 222 -9.65 4.39 3.85
C GLY A 222 -8.64 3.37 4.33
N VAL A 223 -7.86 2.83 3.39
CA VAL A 223 -6.63 2.05 3.63
C VAL A 223 -5.45 2.90 3.19
N TYR A 224 -4.39 2.89 3.97
CA TYR A 224 -3.18 3.68 3.76
C TYR A 224 -1.96 2.76 3.85
N ILE A 225 -1.13 2.79 2.81
CA ILE A 225 0.20 2.20 2.83
C ILE A 225 1.18 3.34 3.04
N HIS A 226 2.06 3.23 4.02
CA HIS A 226 3.05 4.25 4.32
C HIS A 226 4.44 3.73 3.99
N PHE A 227 5.03 4.25 2.92
CA PHE A 227 6.33 3.82 2.43
C PHE A 227 7.48 4.63 3.00
N ILE A 228 7.30 5.95 3.13
CA ILE A 228 8.37 6.86 3.55
C ILE A 228 7.83 7.77 4.66
N ASP A 229 8.41 7.65 5.84
CA ASP A 229 8.33 8.69 6.87
C ASP A 229 9.34 9.79 6.49
N ILE A 230 8.83 10.94 6.05
CA ILE A 230 9.67 12.02 5.51
C ILE A 230 10.58 12.61 6.60
N GLU A 231 10.09 12.71 7.84
CA GLU A 231 10.89 13.23 8.95
C GLU A 231 12.06 12.29 9.27
N MET A 232 11.79 10.98 9.31
CA MET A 232 12.79 9.97 9.59
C MET A 232 13.83 9.90 8.44
N ALA A 233 13.38 9.90 7.19
CA ALA A 233 14.27 9.88 6.03
C ALA A 233 15.23 11.08 6.00
N LEU A 234 14.75 12.29 6.30
CA LEU A 234 15.60 13.49 6.35
C LEU A 234 16.51 13.54 7.58
N SER A 235 16.20 12.84 8.68
CA SER A 235 17.06 12.80 9.85
C SER A 235 18.26 11.87 9.66
N GLU A 236 18.10 10.79 8.89
CA GLU A 236 19.18 9.86 8.57
C GLU A 236 20.25 10.48 7.65
N GLU A 237 19.86 11.42 6.75
CA GLU A 237 20.82 12.18 5.93
C GLU A 237 21.77 13.03 6.77
N GLY A 238 21.30 13.59 7.90
CA GLY A 238 22.11 14.44 8.77
C GLY A 238 23.24 13.70 9.49
N ASP A 239 23.14 12.41 9.67
CA ASP A 239 24.14 11.58 10.39
C ASP A 239 25.24 11.04 9.47
N GLU A 240 25.05 10.98 8.15
CA GLU A 240 26.07 10.51 7.18
C GLU A 240 27.06 11.62 6.77
N ASP A 241 26.70 12.89 6.87
CA ASP A 241 27.58 14.01 6.53
C ASP A 241 28.58 14.41 7.64
N ASP A 242 28.49 13.83 8.85
CA ASP A 242 29.35 14.13 10.00
C ASP A 242 30.50 13.11 10.23
N VAL A 243 30.88 12.26 9.25
CA VAL A 243 31.95 11.27 9.37
C VAL A 243 33.17 11.55 8.49
#